data_dd7d6df7ae85d59de035029dfc9c25cd
#
_entry.id   dd7d6df7ae85d59de035029dfc9c25cd
#
_cell.length_a   1.000
_cell.length_b   1.000
_cell.length_c   1.000
_cell.angle_alpha   90.00
_cell.angle_beta   90.00
_cell.angle_gamma   90.00
#
_symmetry.space_group_name_H-M   'P 1'
#
loop_
_entity.id
_entity.type
_entity.pdbx_description
1 polymer ?
#
loop_
_entity_poly.entity_id
_entity_poly.type
_entity_poly.pdbx_seq_one_letter_code
_entity_poly.pdbx_strand_id
1 'polypeptide(L)'
;MTALAVTWWGHASATVELAGLRVATDPLHVRRLLHLVRHGPLPAAPAYVADLVVLSHLHLDHLHVPTLRRMAPGSVVLVPRGGESLVPPGHDVRPVVPGEEVVAAGARVQVLPADHDGRRLPGSSLRGPALGFRIEHREVSLWYPGDTGPRQDLAGVGAVDLALVPVGGWGPTLGAGHLDPDQAAAAVTEVGARWAVPVHWGTFWPAGLRRLDRRTHERLFITPGARFAAALGPGPPAPVVLAPGERVQL
;
A
#
# COMPACT_ATOMS: atom_id res chain seq x y z
N MET A 1 26.50 2.08 2.60
CA MET A 1 25.53 1.94 1.49
C MET A 1 24.17 1.81 2.13
N THR A 2 23.29 2.79 1.96
CA THR A 2 21.92 2.81 2.47
C THR A 2 21.15 1.72 1.74
N ALA A 3 20.81 0.64 2.44
CA ALA A 3 20.10 -0.47 1.83
C ALA A 3 18.62 -0.15 1.78
N LEU A 4 18.12 0.25 0.61
CA LEU A 4 16.71 0.37 0.29
C LEU A 4 16.34 -0.75 -0.66
N ALA A 5 15.39 -1.58 -0.26
CA ALA A 5 14.85 -2.62 -1.13
C ALA A 5 13.35 -2.71 -0.97
N VAL A 6 12.67 -3.13 -2.02
CA VAL A 6 11.23 -3.38 -1.99
C VAL A 6 10.90 -4.73 -2.59
N THR A 7 9.99 -5.45 -1.95
CA THR A 7 9.35 -6.65 -2.49
C THR A 7 7.86 -6.37 -2.58
N TRP A 8 7.29 -6.43 -3.79
CA TRP A 8 5.85 -6.28 -3.95
C TRP A 8 5.16 -7.65 -3.89
N TRP A 9 4.27 -7.84 -2.94
CA TRP A 9 3.53 -9.10 -2.76
C TRP A 9 2.20 -9.14 -3.50
N GLY A 10 1.87 -8.04 -4.17
CA GLY A 10 0.61 -7.84 -4.88
C GLY A 10 -0.40 -7.00 -4.08
N HIS A 11 -1.35 -6.37 -4.77
CA HIS A 11 -2.30 -5.42 -4.22
C HIS A 11 -1.57 -4.26 -3.51
N ALA A 12 -2.02 -3.82 -2.34
CA ALA A 12 -1.35 -2.84 -1.50
C ALA A 12 -0.22 -3.42 -0.63
N SER A 13 0.02 -4.74 -0.74
CA SER A 13 0.93 -5.47 0.13
C SER A 13 2.36 -5.46 -0.40
N ALA A 14 3.26 -4.83 0.35
CA ALA A 14 4.70 -4.82 0.07
C ALA A 14 5.51 -4.98 1.36
N THR A 15 6.76 -5.41 1.22
CA THR A 15 7.79 -5.28 2.27
C THR A 15 8.87 -4.34 1.77
N VAL A 16 9.14 -3.28 2.52
CA VAL A 16 10.22 -2.33 2.25
C VAL A 16 11.29 -2.48 3.32
N GLU A 17 12.54 -2.64 2.88
CA GLU A 17 13.71 -2.67 3.75
C GLU A 17 14.35 -1.27 3.74
N LEU A 18 14.20 -0.54 4.85
CA LEU A 18 14.73 0.81 5.05
C LEU A 18 15.96 0.73 5.96
N ALA A 19 17.16 0.65 5.39
CA ALA A 19 18.42 0.59 6.16
C ALA A 19 18.39 -0.42 7.33
N GLY A 20 17.85 -1.61 7.08
CA GLY A 20 17.73 -2.71 8.04
C GLY A 20 16.39 -2.83 8.75
N LEU A 21 15.52 -1.82 8.71
CA LEU A 21 14.15 -1.90 9.20
C LEU A 21 13.24 -2.52 8.12
N ARG A 22 12.43 -3.49 8.49
CA ARG A 22 11.44 -4.13 7.59
C ARG A 22 10.05 -3.55 7.86
N VAL A 23 9.52 -2.84 6.87
CA VAL A 23 8.17 -2.26 6.90
C VAL A 23 7.25 -3.06 6.00
N ALA A 24 6.13 -3.54 6.52
CA ALA A 24 5.06 -4.15 5.73
C ALA A 24 3.88 -3.20 5.58
N THR A 25 3.40 -3.04 4.34
CA THR A 25 2.19 -2.26 4.04
C THR A 25 1.01 -3.18 3.79
N ASP A 26 -0.13 -2.94 4.41
CA ASP A 26 -1.44 -3.58 4.20
C ASP A 26 -1.36 -5.08 3.81
N PRO A 27 -0.84 -5.97 4.66
CA PRO A 27 -0.54 -7.34 4.30
C PRO A 27 -1.81 -8.15 3.97
N LEU A 28 -1.91 -8.61 2.70
CA LEU A 28 -3.02 -9.40 2.18
C LEU A 28 -2.50 -10.66 1.46
N HIS A 29 -2.37 -11.76 2.19
CA HIS A 29 -1.70 -12.98 1.74
C HIS A 29 -2.68 -14.15 1.55
N VAL A 30 -3.68 -13.95 0.67
CA VAL A 30 -4.75 -14.93 0.43
C VAL A 30 -4.98 -15.21 -1.06
N ARG A 31 -5.51 -16.40 -1.37
CA ARG A 31 -5.93 -16.75 -2.74
C ARG A 31 -7.26 -16.11 -3.12
N ARG A 32 -8.13 -15.91 -2.14
CA ARG A 32 -9.48 -15.41 -2.39
C ARG A 32 -9.89 -14.46 -1.27
N LEU A 33 -10.50 -13.37 -1.67
CA LEU A 33 -11.15 -12.42 -0.77
C LEU A 33 -12.57 -12.19 -1.27
N LEU A 34 -13.58 -12.73 -0.55
CA LEU A 34 -14.96 -12.74 -0.99
C LEU A 34 -15.10 -13.31 -2.43
N HIS A 35 -15.60 -12.52 -3.37
CA HIS A 35 -15.75 -12.88 -4.78
C HIS A 35 -14.48 -12.63 -5.62
N LEU A 36 -13.44 -12.03 -5.03
CA LEU A 36 -12.18 -11.74 -5.68
C LEU A 36 -11.23 -12.94 -5.64
N VAL A 37 -10.57 -13.19 -6.74
CA VAL A 37 -9.55 -14.23 -6.88
C VAL A 37 -8.20 -13.58 -7.15
N ARG A 38 -7.17 -14.03 -6.42
CA ARG A 38 -5.79 -13.62 -6.69
C ARG A 38 -5.30 -14.23 -7.99
N HIS A 39 -4.74 -13.40 -8.83
CA HIS A 39 -3.99 -13.77 -10.02
C HIS A 39 -2.49 -13.61 -9.71
N GLY A 40 -1.76 -14.69 -9.71
CA GLY A 40 -0.34 -14.70 -9.35
C GLY A 40 -0.04 -15.55 -8.11
N PRO A 41 1.24 -15.61 -7.69
CA PRO A 41 1.68 -16.42 -6.57
C PRO A 41 1.12 -15.92 -5.22
N LEU A 42 1.02 -16.82 -4.26
CA LEU A 42 0.87 -16.42 -2.85
C LEU A 42 2.20 -15.85 -2.35
N PRO A 43 2.16 -14.84 -1.46
CA PRO A 43 3.35 -14.34 -0.81
C PRO A 43 4.15 -15.44 -0.10
N ALA A 44 5.47 -15.39 -0.28
CA ALA A 44 6.41 -16.33 0.34
C ALA A 44 6.64 -16.01 1.84
N ALA A 45 7.35 -16.88 2.54
CA ALA A 45 7.62 -16.76 3.97
C ALA A 45 8.15 -15.37 4.41
N PRO A 46 9.04 -14.69 3.67
CA PRO A 46 9.52 -13.35 4.05
C PRO A 46 8.43 -12.28 4.16
N ALA A 47 7.28 -12.47 3.49
CA ALA A 47 6.14 -11.56 3.57
C ALA A 47 5.48 -11.51 4.96
N TYR A 48 5.72 -12.53 5.78
CA TYR A 48 5.10 -12.66 7.11
C TYR A 48 5.99 -12.12 8.24
N VAL A 49 7.12 -11.51 7.93
CA VAL A 49 8.07 -10.96 8.91
C VAL A 49 8.25 -9.47 8.67
N ALA A 50 7.95 -8.66 9.68
CA ALA A 50 8.15 -7.22 9.65
C ALA A 50 8.44 -6.69 11.06
N ASP A 51 9.21 -5.62 11.17
CA ASP A 51 9.43 -4.88 12.41
C ASP A 51 8.30 -3.88 12.63
N LEU A 52 7.83 -3.28 11.53
CA LEU A 52 6.74 -2.31 11.48
C LEU A 52 5.70 -2.74 10.45
N VAL A 53 4.44 -2.78 10.84
CA VAL A 53 3.29 -2.96 9.95
C VAL A 53 2.48 -1.67 9.94
N VAL A 54 2.21 -1.11 8.78
CA VAL A 54 1.32 0.04 8.62
C VAL A 54 0.04 -0.38 7.92
N LEU A 55 -1.10 -0.05 8.53
CA LEU A 55 -2.43 -0.35 8.02
C LEU A 55 -3.12 0.97 7.63
N SER A 56 -3.40 1.12 6.33
CA SER A 56 -3.89 2.38 5.80
C SER A 56 -5.34 2.66 6.17
N HIS A 57 -6.21 1.68 6.11
CA HIS A 57 -7.63 1.81 6.46
C HIS A 57 -8.27 0.44 6.75
N LEU A 58 -9.55 0.44 7.13
CA LEU A 58 -10.19 -0.76 7.67
C LEU A 58 -10.80 -1.70 6.63
N HIS A 59 -10.76 -1.42 5.33
CA HIS A 59 -11.30 -2.33 4.31
C HIS A 59 -10.70 -3.73 4.42
N LEU A 60 -11.44 -4.75 3.98
CA LEU A 60 -11.06 -6.17 4.14
C LEU A 60 -9.77 -6.54 3.40
N ASP A 61 -9.46 -5.82 2.34
CA ASP A 61 -8.30 -6.03 1.47
C ASP A 61 -7.05 -5.26 1.92
N HIS A 62 -7.15 -4.43 2.97
CA HIS A 62 -6.06 -3.73 3.62
C HIS A 62 -5.82 -4.22 5.05
N LEU A 63 -6.80 -4.14 5.92
CA LEU A 63 -6.74 -4.73 7.24
C LEU A 63 -7.30 -6.17 7.20
N HIS A 64 -6.46 -7.13 6.84
CA HIS A 64 -6.86 -8.53 6.70
C HIS A 64 -6.47 -9.36 7.93
N VAL A 65 -7.41 -9.53 8.85
CA VAL A 65 -7.20 -10.24 10.14
C VAL A 65 -6.57 -11.63 9.98
N PRO A 66 -7.01 -12.50 9.04
CA PRO A 66 -6.38 -13.81 8.86
C PRO A 66 -4.92 -13.75 8.42
N THR A 67 -4.51 -12.74 7.65
CA THR A 67 -3.10 -12.53 7.31
C THR A 67 -2.31 -12.08 8.54
N LEU A 68 -2.82 -11.07 9.29
CA LEU A 68 -2.17 -10.57 10.49
C LEU A 68 -1.93 -11.67 11.54
N ARG A 69 -2.87 -12.62 11.70
CA ARG A 69 -2.70 -13.80 12.58
C ARG A 69 -1.54 -14.71 12.19
N ARG A 70 -1.09 -14.66 10.94
CA ARG A 70 0.00 -15.47 10.41
C ARG A 70 1.32 -14.72 10.36
N MET A 71 1.32 -13.43 10.59
CA MET A 71 2.56 -12.65 10.70
C MET A 71 3.32 -13.05 11.96
N ALA A 72 4.65 -12.98 11.87
CA ALA A 72 5.51 -13.22 13.02
C ALA A 72 5.17 -12.25 14.15
N PRO A 73 5.07 -12.70 15.40
CA PRO A 73 4.78 -11.83 16.54
C PRO A 73 5.91 -10.83 16.79
N GLY A 74 5.58 -9.76 17.53
CA GLY A 74 6.56 -8.74 17.97
C GLY A 74 6.64 -7.50 17.08
N SER A 75 5.93 -7.46 15.93
CA SER A 75 5.86 -6.23 15.12
C SER A 75 5.15 -5.11 15.87
N VAL A 76 5.58 -3.86 15.64
CA VAL A 76 4.76 -2.68 15.92
C VAL A 76 3.73 -2.56 14.81
N VAL A 77 2.45 -2.43 15.15
CA VAL A 77 1.36 -2.28 14.17
C VAL A 77 0.70 -0.92 14.33
N LEU A 78 0.91 -0.03 13.37
CA LEU A 78 0.18 1.23 13.28
C LEU A 78 -1.16 0.96 12.58
N VAL A 79 -2.25 1.24 13.27
CA VAL A 79 -3.61 0.97 12.79
C VAL A 79 -4.46 2.24 12.91
N PRO A 80 -5.36 2.52 11.95
CA PRO A 80 -6.33 3.61 12.10
C PRO A 80 -7.09 3.48 13.41
N ARG A 81 -7.19 4.58 14.18
CA ARG A 81 -7.98 4.61 15.42
C ARG A 81 -9.40 4.11 15.17
N GLY A 82 -9.85 3.16 15.99
CA GLY A 82 -11.11 2.43 15.82
C GLY A 82 -10.94 1.04 15.18
N GLY A 83 -9.73 0.69 14.70
CA GLY A 83 -9.41 -0.63 14.15
C GLY A 83 -8.60 -1.54 15.08
N GLU A 84 -8.26 -1.10 16.27
CA GLU A 84 -7.35 -1.77 17.21
C GLU A 84 -7.80 -3.20 17.54
N SER A 85 -9.11 -3.36 17.80
CA SER A 85 -9.71 -4.66 18.14
C SER A 85 -9.64 -5.71 17.02
N LEU A 86 -9.33 -5.29 15.78
CA LEU A 86 -9.16 -6.17 14.64
C LEU A 86 -7.75 -6.76 14.54
N VAL A 87 -6.78 -6.13 15.18
CA VAL A 87 -5.40 -6.63 15.18
C VAL A 87 -5.29 -7.78 16.18
N PRO A 88 -4.81 -8.96 15.77
CA PRO A 88 -4.69 -10.10 16.66
C PRO A 88 -3.62 -9.86 17.75
N PRO A 89 -3.69 -10.57 18.89
CA PRO A 89 -2.67 -10.50 19.93
C PRO A 89 -1.29 -10.94 19.41
N GLY A 90 -0.23 -10.49 20.11
CA GLY A 90 1.16 -10.80 19.77
C GLY A 90 1.91 -9.66 19.09
N HIS A 91 1.27 -8.51 18.89
CA HIS A 91 1.83 -7.30 18.31
C HIS A 91 1.73 -6.11 19.27
N ASP A 92 2.62 -5.12 19.11
CA ASP A 92 2.51 -3.81 19.77
C ASP A 92 1.56 -2.94 18.93
N VAL A 93 0.29 -2.91 19.30
CA VAL A 93 -0.78 -2.24 18.56
C VAL A 93 -0.87 -0.78 18.95
N ARG A 94 -0.68 0.12 17.99
CA ARG A 94 -0.71 1.57 18.20
C ARG A 94 -1.74 2.23 17.29
N PRO A 95 -2.89 2.67 17.83
CA PRO A 95 -3.85 3.43 17.06
C PRO A 95 -3.34 4.84 16.75
N VAL A 96 -3.50 5.25 15.50
CA VAL A 96 -3.04 6.55 15.01
C VAL A 96 -4.13 7.28 14.23
N VAL A 97 -4.00 8.62 14.14
CA VAL A 97 -4.87 9.49 13.34
C VAL A 97 -4.04 10.43 12.47
N PRO A 98 -4.63 11.01 11.39
CA PRO A 98 -3.93 11.96 10.55
C PRO A 98 -3.37 13.15 11.34
N GLY A 99 -2.15 13.58 11.00
CA GLY A 99 -1.44 14.69 11.63
C GLY A 99 -0.56 14.27 12.81
N GLU A 100 -0.64 13.03 13.28
CA GLU A 100 0.27 12.52 14.32
C GLU A 100 1.66 12.23 13.73
N GLU A 101 2.67 12.42 14.57
CA GLU A 101 4.03 11.93 14.35
C GLU A 101 4.40 10.99 15.49
N VAL A 102 4.84 9.78 15.15
CA VAL A 102 5.17 8.75 16.13
C VAL A 102 6.53 8.12 15.82
N VAL A 103 7.21 7.65 16.86
CA VAL A 103 8.38 6.79 16.69
C VAL A 103 7.95 5.33 16.88
N ALA A 104 8.09 4.53 15.82
CA ALA A 104 7.66 3.13 15.80
C ALA A 104 8.78 2.24 15.23
N ALA A 105 9.14 1.17 15.92
CA ALA A 105 10.24 0.25 15.55
C ALA A 105 11.56 0.99 15.20
N GLY A 106 11.85 2.13 15.84
CA GLY A 106 13.03 2.95 15.58
C GLY A 106 12.92 3.90 14.38
N ALA A 107 11.81 3.90 13.64
CA ALA A 107 11.53 4.84 12.57
C ALA A 107 10.67 6.01 13.05
N ARG A 108 10.86 7.19 12.45
CA ARG A 108 9.94 8.32 12.54
C ARG A 108 8.84 8.14 11.50
N VAL A 109 7.60 8.18 11.94
CA VAL A 109 6.42 7.99 11.08
C VAL A 109 5.50 9.19 11.21
N GLN A 110 5.31 9.90 10.10
CA GLN A 110 4.28 10.92 9.96
C GLN A 110 3.01 10.27 9.39
N VAL A 111 1.91 10.43 10.11
CA VAL A 111 0.60 9.91 9.73
C VAL A 111 -0.14 10.96 8.92
N LEU A 112 -0.37 10.68 7.66
CA LEU A 112 -0.94 11.60 6.69
C LEU A 112 -2.42 11.28 6.45
N PRO A 113 -3.26 12.26 6.13
CA PRO A 113 -4.62 11.99 5.69
C PRO A 113 -4.64 11.36 4.30
N ALA A 114 -5.65 10.51 4.04
CA ALA A 114 -5.98 10.00 2.72
C ALA A 114 -7.44 10.32 2.37
N ASP A 115 -7.73 10.55 1.08
CA ASP A 115 -9.09 10.82 0.60
C ASP A 115 -9.77 9.50 0.20
N HIS A 116 -10.24 8.78 1.22
CA HIS A 116 -10.86 7.46 1.05
C HIS A 116 -11.85 7.14 2.18
N ASP A 117 -12.80 6.23 1.94
CA ASP A 117 -13.73 5.75 2.96
C ASP A 117 -13.02 4.74 3.89
N GLY A 118 -12.85 5.11 5.15
CA GLY A 118 -12.19 4.27 6.15
C GLY A 118 -13.10 3.28 6.88
N ARG A 119 -14.35 3.06 6.45
CA ARG A 119 -15.26 2.07 7.04
C ARG A 119 -14.80 0.64 6.76
N ARG A 120 -15.10 -0.28 7.70
CA ARG A 120 -14.78 -1.70 7.52
C ARG A 120 -15.51 -2.33 6.34
N LEU A 121 -16.79 -2.05 6.22
CA LEU A 121 -17.72 -2.53 5.18
C LEU A 121 -18.78 -1.45 4.94
N PRO A 122 -19.42 -1.42 3.78
CA PRO A 122 -20.58 -0.59 3.58
C PRO A 122 -21.63 -0.81 4.68
N GLY A 123 -22.08 0.27 5.32
CA GLY A 123 -23.05 0.21 6.43
C GLY A 123 -22.49 -0.22 7.79
N SER A 124 -21.19 -0.53 7.92
CA SER A 124 -20.56 -0.89 9.18
C SER A 124 -20.48 0.31 10.13
N SER A 125 -20.72 0.07 11.43
CA SER A 125 -20.39 1.02 12.50
C SER A 125 -18.88 1.07 12.79
N LEU A 126 -18.14 0.03 12.43
CA LEU A 126 -16.69 -0.04 12.60
C LEU A 126 -16.02 0.79 11.50
N ARG A 127 -15.43 1.90 11.91
CA ARG A 127 -14.79 2.88 11.04
C ARG A 127 -13.59 3.53 11.70
N GLY A 128 -12.65 3.95 10.89
CA GLY A 128 -11.49 4.76 11.26
C GLY A 128 -11.14 5.71 10.14
N PRO A 129 -10.20 6.63 10.31
CA PRO A 129 -9.68 7.44 9.23
C PRO A 129 -8.97 6.58 8.18
N ALA A 130 -8.97 7.02 6.92
CA ALA A 130 -8.02 6.52 5.93
C ALA A 130 -6.70 7.28 6.08
N LEU A 131 -5.59 6.56 6.03
CA LEU A 131 -4.25 7.03 6.37
C LEU A 131 -3.25 6.79 5.25
N GLY A 132 -2.38 7.78 5.06
CA GLY A 132 -1.09 7.61 4.43
C GLY A 132 0.03 7.66 5.48
N PHE A 133 1.23 7.27 5.08
CA PHE A 133 2.41 7.25 5.95
C PHE A 133 3.63 7.78 5.23
N ARG A 134 4.38 8.69 5.88
CA ARG A 134 5.76 9.00 5.54
C ARG A 134 6.64 8.43 6.63
N ILE A 135 7.52 7.52 6.26
CA ILE A 135 8.34 6.74 7.19
C ILE A 135 9.81 7.05 6.91
N GLU A 136 10.53 7.47 7.93
CA GLU A 136 11.96 7.75 7.85
C GLU A 136 12.75 6.86 8.84
N HIS A 137 13.77 6.22 8.32
CA HIS A 137 14.72 5.47 9.12
C HIS A 137 16.14 5.63 8.56
N ARG A 138 17.07 6.16 9.38
CA ARG A 138 18.50 6.34 8.99
C ARG A 138 18.68 6.98 7.61
N GLU A 139 18.15 8.16 7.38
CA GLU A 139 18.30 8.93 6.12
C GLU A 139 17.63 8.29 4.88
N VAL A 140 16.83 7.24 5.06
CA VAL A 140 16.02 6.64 3.99
C VAL A 140 14.55 6.85 4.28
N SER A 141 13.81 7.27 3.27
CA SER A 141 12.42 7.66 3.40
C SER A 141 11.49 6.94 2.43
N LEU A 142 10.30 6.58 2.94
CA LEU A 142 9.22 5.94 2.22
C LEU A 142 7.95 6.79 2.35
N TRP A 143 7.24 6.99 1.25
CA TRP A 143 5.86 7.44 1.25
C TRP A 143 4.93 6.33 0.78
N TYR A 144 3.92 6.03 1.60
CA TYR A 144 2.83 5.12 1.29
C TYR A 144 1.51 5.81 1.59
N PRO A 145 0.76 6.32 0.60
CA PRO A 145 -0.50 7.04 0.81
C PRO A 145 -1.67 6.17 1.24
N GLY A 146 -1.57 4.82 1.16
CA GLY A 146 -2.75 3.95 1.20
C GLY A 146 -3.66 4.18 -0.01
N ASP A 147 -4.92 3.78 0.07
CA ASP A 147 -5.90 4.15 -0.93
C ASP A 147 -6.32 5.61 -0.74
N THR A 148 -6.29 6.37 -1.83
CA THR A 148 -6.66 7.78 -1.84
C THR A 148 -7.09 8.23 -3.22
N GLY A 149 -8.01 9.18 -3.28
CA GLY A 149 -8.26 10.01 -4.44
C GLY A 149 -7.18 11.09 -4.64
N PRO A 150 -7.30 11.92 -5.69
CA PRO A 150 -6.40 13.05 -5.93
C PRO A 150 -6.43 14.05 -4.76
N ARG A 151 -5.25 14.50 -4.33
CA ARG A 151 -5.07 15.47 -3.23
C ARG A 151 -4.28 16.68 -3.72
N GLN A 152 -4.50 17.84 -3.07
CA GLN A 152 -3.84 19.11 -3.40
C GLN A 152 -2.75 19.50 -2.38
N ASP A 153 -2.55 18.70 -1.33
CA ASP A 153 -1.63 18.98 -0.22
C ASP A 153 -0.37 18.10 -0.22
N LEU A 154 -0.07 17.45 -1.36
CA LEU A 154 1.02 16.49 -1.49
C LEU A 154 2.41 17.12 -1.35
N ALA A 155 2.57 18.40 -1.70
CA ALA A 155 3.81 19.11 -1.48
C ALA A 155 4.24 19.13 0.00
N GLY A 156 3.28 19.05 0.93
CA GLY A 156 3.54 18.95 2.38
C GLY A 156 4.14 17.62 2.82
N VAL A 157 4.10 16.58 2.00
CA VAL A 157 4.76 15.28 2.29
C VAL A 157 6.28 15.44 2.29
N GLY A 158 6.82 16.28 1.40
CA GLY A 158 8.25 16.46 1.18
C GLY A 158 8.89 15.30 0.43
N ALA A 159 10.05 15.55 -0.16
CA ALA A 159 10.76 14.57 -0.98
C ALA A 159 11.05 13.25 -0.22
N VAL A 160 10.95 12.14 -0.95
CA VAL A 160 11.20 10.79 -0.42
C VAL A 160 12.06 9.96 -1.38
N ASP A 161 12.77 8.97 -0.83
CA ASP A 161 13.54 8.04 -1.66
C ASP A 161 12.63 7.10 -2.43
N LEU A 162 11.57 6.58 -1.80
CA LEU A 162 10.63 5.63 -2.39
C LEU A 162 9.19 6.05 -2.15
N ALA A 163 8.37 5.99 -3.20
CA ALA A 163 6.92 6.03 -3.09
C ALA A 163 6.32 4.67 -3.47
N LEU A 164 5.43 4.12 -2.63
CA LEU A 164 4.53 3.03 -2.99
C LEU A 164 3.15 3.64 -3.25
N VAL A 165 2.78 3.83 -4.51
CA VAL A 165 1.57 4.59 -4.86
C VAL A 165 0.50 3.69 -5.50
N PRO A 166 -0.78 3.75 -5.07
CA PRO A 166 -1.85 3.02 -5.71
C PRO A 166 -2.11 3.58 -7.12
N VAL A 167 -2.30 2.69 -8.10
CA VAL A 167 -2.58 3.04 -9.50
C VAL A 167 -3.86 2.39 -10.02
N GLY A 168 -4.72 1.95 -9.13
CA GLY A 168 -5.92 1.22 -9.48
C GLY A 168 -6.74 0.81 -8.27
N GLY A 169 -7.53 -0.21 -8.47
CA GLY A 169 -8.38 -0.86 -7.47
C GLY A 169 -8.48 -2.36 -7.75
N TRP A 170 -9.47 -3.01 -7.17
CA TRP A 170 -9.66 -4.46 -7.33
C TRP A 170 -10.83 -4.84 -8.24
N GLY A 171 -11.50 -3.98 -8.85
CA GLY A 171 -12.75 -4.30 -9.56
C GLY A 171 -12.83 -3.71 -10.96
N PRO A 172 -13.96 -3.93 -11.61
CA PRO A 172 -14.24 -3.41 -12.95
C PRO A 172 -14.49 -1.90 -12.97
N THR A 173 -14.48 -1.24 -11.82
CA THR A 173 -14.65 0.20 -11.66
C THR A 173 -13.54 0.79 -10.81
N LEU A 174 -13.17 2.02 -11.10
CA LEU A 174 -12.28 2.82 -10.27
C LEU A 174 -13.11 3.96 -9.67
N GLY A 175 -13.30 3.92 -8.35
CA GLY A 175 -14.06 4.93 -7.62
C GLY A 175 -13.26 6.22 -7.39
N ALA A 176 -13.94 7.31 -7.03
CA ALA A 176 -13.33 8.62 -6.81
C ALA A 176 -12.24 8.63 -5.72
N GLY A 177 -12.32 7.74 -4.74
CA GLY A 177 -11.31 7.57 -3.68
C GLY A 177 -10.10 6.73 -4.10
N HIS A 178 -9.78 6.63 -5.39
CA HIS A 178 -8.61 5.92 -5.91
C HIS A 178 -7.95 6.73 -7.02
N LEU A 179 -6.62 6.71 -7.05
CA LEU A 179 -5.84 7.28 -8.14
C LEU A 179 -5.85 6.35 -9.36
N ASP A 180 -5.97 6.93 -10.54
CA ASP A 180 -5.60 6.25 -11.77
C ASP A 180 -4.08 6.39 -12.04
N PRO A 181 -3.51 5.69 -13.03
CA PRO A 181 -2.07 5.74 -13.30
C PRO A 181 -1.52 7.14 -13.58
N ASP A 182 -2.28 7.99 -14.27
CA ASP A 182 -1.85 9.34 -14.64
C ASP A 182 -1.86 10.26 -13.40
N GLN A 183 -2.90 10.16 -12.57
CA GLN A 183 -3.01 10.87 -11.29
C GLN A 183 -1.92 10.43 -10.30
N ALA A 184 -1.62 9.12 -10.24
CA ALA A 184 -0.56 8.58 -9.40
C ALA A 184 0.83 9.10 -9.85
N ALA A 185 1.08 9.18 -11.16
CA ALA A 185 2.32 9.75 -11.69
C ALA A 185 2.47 11.24 -11.32
N ALA A 186 1.41 12.02 -11.42
CA ALA A 186 1.40 13.41 -10.96
C ALA A 186 1.69 13.52 -9.46
N ALA A 187 1.05 12.66 -8.64
CA ALA A 187 1.21 12.66 -7.19
C ALA A 187 2.66 12.38 -6.75
N VAL A 188 3.32 11.35 -7.32
CA VAL A 188 4.71 11.03 -6.95
C VAL A 188 5.70 12.08 -7.44
N THR A 189 5.37 12.79 -8.54
CA THR A 189 6.15 13.91 -9.05
C THR A 189 6.03 15.11 -8.11
N GLU A 190 4.83 15.45 -7.66
CA GLU A 190 4.59 16.56 -6.72
C GLU A 190 5.27 16.31 -5.37
N VAL A 191 5.24 15.07 -4.86
CA VAL A 191 5.96 14.67 -3.64
C VAL A 191 7.48 14.76 -3.82
N GLY A 192 7.99 14.64 -5.04
CA GLY A 192 9.43 14.61 -5.30
C GLY A 192 10.08 13.27 -4.94
N ALA A 193 9.42 12.17 -5.24
CA ALA A 193 9.96 10.84 -5.02
C ALA A 193 11.15 10.56 -5.95
N ARG A 194 12.17 9.85 -5.46
CA ARG A 194 13.29 9.40 -6.29
C ARG A 194 12.92 8.16 -7.10
N TRP A 195 12.29 7.16 -6.45
CA TRP A 195 11.74 5.97 -7.09
C TRP A 195 10.26 5.83 -6.76
N ALA A 196 9.49 5.27 -7.69
CA ALA A 196 8.07 5.06 -7.49
C ALA A 196 7.64 3.66 -7.95
N VAL A 197 7.04 2.90 -7.03
CA VAL A 197 6.50 1.55 -7.28
C VAL A 197 4.98 1.65 -7.34
N PRO A 198 4.35 1.34 -8.49
CA PRO A 198 2.90 1.28 -8.58
C PRO A 198 2.37 0.03 -7.88
N VAL A 199 1.45 0.22 -6.96
CA VAL A 199 0.76 -0.85 -6.20
C VAL A 199 -0.75 -0.80 -6.42
N HIS A 200 -1.50 -1.71 -5.80
CA HIS A 200 -2.96 -1.79 -5.83
C HIS A 200 -3.55 -2.06 -7.22
N TRP A 201 -2.88 -2.87 -8.03
CA TRP A 201 -3.31 -3.30 -9.37
C TRP A 201 -2.93 -4.77 -9.62
N GLY A 202 -3.41 -5.40 -10.70
CA GLY A 202 -2.88 -6.65 -11.24
C GLY A 202 -2.94 -7.89 -10.33
N THR A 203 -3.63 -7.83 -9.19
CA THR A 203 -3.59 -8.91 -8.20
C THR A 203 -4.93 -9.60 -7.98
N PHE A 204 -5.98 -8.85 -7.73
CA PHE A 204 -7.31 -9.40 -7.46
C PHE A 204 -8.31 -8.99 -8.54
N TRP A 205 -9.11 -9.96 -9.01
CA TRP A 205 -10.17 -9.73 -9.97
C TRP A 205 -11.39 -10.59 -9.66
N PRO A 206 -12.63 -10.14 -9.93
CA PRO A 206 -13.81 -10.95 -9.72
C PRO A 206 -13.78 -12.24 -10.54
N ALA A 207 -14.13 -13.36 -9.90
CA ALA A 207 -14.13 -14.68 -10.53
C ALA A 207 -15.03 -14.68 -11.79
N GLY A 208 -14.49 -15.14 -12.92
CA GLY A 208 -15.19 -15.25 -14.19
C GLY A 208 -15.31 -13.95 -15.01
N LEU A 209 -15.23 -12.78 -14.38
CA LEU A 209 -15.46 -11.49 -15.06
C LEU A 209 -14.43 -11.16 -16.14
N ARG A 210 -13.20 -11.70 -16.03
CA ARG A 210 -12.15 -11.57 -17.06
C ARG A 210 -12.61 -11.96 -18.47
N ARG A 211 -13.45 -13.00 -18.57
CA ARG A 211 -13.93 -13.50 -19.87
C ARG A 211 -15.09 -12.68 -20.41
N LEU A 212 -15.87 -12.05 -19.53
CA LEU A 212 -17.07 -11.27 -19.88
C LEU A 212 -16.72 -9.84 -20.28
N ASP A 213 -15.72 -9.22 -19.64
CA ASP A 213 -15.29 -7.85 -19.93
C ASP A 213 -13.77 -7.77 -20.04
N ARG A 214 -13.26 -8.14 -21.22
CA ARG A 214 -11.83 -8.14 -21.54
C ARG A 214 -11.25 -6.72 -21.57
N ARG A 215 -12.00 -5.74 -22.05
CA ARG A 215 -11.50 -4.35 -22.18
C ARG A 215 -11.25 -3.71 -20.84
N THR A 216 -12.21 -3.86 -19.93
CA THR A 216 -12.06 -3.36 -18.56
C THR A 216 -10.96 -4.11 -17.80
N HIS A 217 -10.87 -5.45 -17.98
CA HIS A 217 -9.77 -6.23 -17.41
C HIS A 217 -8.41 -5.75 -17.92
N GLU A 218 -8.26 -5.52 -19.21
CA GLU A 218 -7.00 -4.99 -19.78
C GLU A 218 -6.65 -3.64 -19.15
N ARG A 219 -7.60 -2.70 -19.14
CA ARG A 219 -7.40 -1.33 -18.67
C ARG A 219 -7.14 -1.20 -17.17
N LEU A 220 -7.85 -1.97 -16.32
CA LEU A 220 -7.83 -1.80 -14.86
C LEU A 220 -7.02 -2.87 -14.13
N PHE A 221 -6.63 -3.95 -14.83
CA PHE A 221 -5.92 -5.04 -14.21
C PHE A 221 -4.54 -5.31 -14.86
N ILE A 222 -4.43 -5.27 -16.20
CA ILE A 222 -3.20 -5.64 -16.89
C ILE A 222 -2.26 -4.44 -17.09
N THR A 223 -2.79 -3.29 -17.52
CA THR A 223 -1.97 -2.16 -18.00
C THR A 223 -1.65 -1.06 -17.00
N PRO A 224 -2.22 -1.00 -15.75
CA PRO A 224 -2.00 0.17 -14.89
C PRO A 224 -0.52 0.46 -14.60
N GLY A 225 0.29 -0.57 -14.28
CA GLY A 225 1.72 -0.37 -14.02
C GLY A 225 2.49 0.18 -15.21
N ALA A 226 2.24 -0.35 -16.42
CA ALA A 226 2.88 0.14 -17.64
C ALA A 226 2.41 1.57 -18.00
N ARG A 227 1.14 1.89 -17.79
CA ARG A 227 0.60 3.25 -17.99
C ARG A 227 1.21 4.24 -17.02
N PHE A 228 1.34 3.87 -15.74
CA PHE A 228 2.02 4.68 -14.73
C PHE A 228 3.48 4.99 -15.15
N ALA A 229 4.23 3.98 -15.56
CA ALA A 229 5.62 4.17 -16.02
C ALA A 229 5.70 5.08 -17.25
N ALA A 230 4.77 4.93 -18.19
CA ALA A 230 4.69 5.78 -19.37
C ALA A 230 4.33 7.24 -19.02
N ALA A 231 3.46 7.46 -18.05
CA ALA A 231 3.05 8.79 -17.61
C ALA A 231 4.19 9.56 -16.90
N LEU A 232 5.08 8.86 -16.19
CA LEU A 232 6.27 9.48 -15.57
C LEU A 232 7.32 9.88 -16.61
N GLY A 233 7.47 9.10 -17.69
CA GLY A 233 8.52 9.34 -18.67
C GLY A 233 9.94 9.08 -18.12
N PRO A 234 10.98 9.59 -18.80
CA PRO A 234 12.37 9.46 -18.37
C PRO A 234 12.73 10.46 -17.26
N GLY A 235 13.47 10.00 -16.24
CA GLY A 235 13.95 10.83 -15.13
C GLY A 235 13.30 10.51 -13.81
N PRO A 236 13.61 11.28 -12.74
CA PRO A 236 12.91 11.14 -11.45
C PRO A 236 11.48 11.75 -11.50
N PRO A 237 10.51 11.10 -10.84
CA PRO A 237 10.58 9.79 -10.19
C PRO A 237 10.81 8.64 -11.17
N ALA A 238 11.82 7.79 -10.89
CA ALA A 238 12.07 6.61 -11.72
C ALA A 238 11.01 5.51 -11.43
N PRO A 239 10.21 5.08 -12.42
CA PRO A 239 9.22 4.04 -12.20
C PRO A 239 9.88 2.66 -12.02
N VAL A 240 9.41 1.91 -11.03
CA VAL A 240 9.85 0.53 -10.73
C VAL A 240 8.63 -0.38 -10.74
N VAL A 241 8.33 -0.95 -11.90
CA VAL A 241 7.17 -1.83 -12.08
C VAL A 241 7.58 -3.27 -11.78
N LEU A 242 7.00 -3.86 -10.74
CA LEU A 242 7.32 -5.19 -10.26
C LEU A 242 6.19 -6.18 -10.54
N ALA A 243 6.55 -7.44 -10.69
CA ALA A 243 5.61 -8.56 -10.61
C ALA A 243 5.37 -8.96 -9.14
N PRO A 244 4.20 -9.54 -8.79
CA PRO A 244 3.97 -10.04 -7.44
C PRO A 244 5.01 -11.08 -7.01
N GLY A 245 5.71 -10.81 -5.90
CA GLY A 245 6.83 -11.60 -5.36
C GLY A 245 8.21 -11.13 -5.83
N GLU A 246 8.28 -10.20 -6.77
CA GLU A 246 9.56 -9.64 -7.24
C GLU A 246 10.14 -8.67 -6.21
N ARG A 247 11.47 -8.74 -6.05
CA ARG A 247 12.27 -7.88 -5.18
C ARG A 247 13.30 -7.10 -6.00
N VAL A 248 13.43 -5.83 -5.68
CA VAL A 248 14.48 -4.96 -6.25
C VAL A 248 15.25 -4.28 -5.12
N GLN A 249 16.54 -4.08 -5.35
CA GLN A 249 17.43 -3.22 -4.56
C GLN A 249 17.54 -1.87 -5.27
N LEU A 250 17.36 -0.74 -4.55
CA LEU A 250 17.33 0.63 -5.08
C LEU A 250 18.53 1.46 -4.62
#